data_00d11afc0fcb47fcde186f726b46cf81
#
_entry.id   00d11afc0fcb47fcde186f726b46cf81
#
_cell.length_a   1.000
_cell.length_b   1.000
_cell.length_c   1.000
_cell.angle_alpha   90.00
_cell.angle_beta   90.00
_cell.angle_gamma   90.00
#
_symmetry.space_group_name_H-M   'P 1'
#
loop_
_entity.id
_entity.type
_entity.pdbx_description
1 polymer ?
#
loop_
_entity_poly.entity_id
_entity_poly.type
_entity_poly.pdbx_seq_one_letter_code
_entity_poly.pdbx_strand_id
1 'polypeptide(L)'
;MLAFLLDKHERSFYFVGMTKGEDTKLTVLEAGLDMASQLGLECVTIGNLAKTTNLSKSGLFAHFQSKENLQIEILNYAAQSFSESVIIPALKTEAGIPRIRALIDNWIRWSYELTGGCIFVSASADFSDRPGKVRDVLLHQQKEWIDCLRRIAQSAVQVGDFRQDIDDDQFAFDLYSLLLGFHLYYKLLDDAETRKHQETALVRLLDSYK
;
A
#
# COMPACT_ATOMS: atom_id res chain seq x y z
N MET A 1 10.70 18.14 1.53
CA MET A 1 9.30 17.74 1.73
C MET A 1 9.27 16.72 2.88
N LEU A 2 9.45 17.25 4.08
CA LEU A 2 9.61 16.49 5.33
C LEU A 2 8.63 17.09 6.35
N ALA A 3 7.37 16.72 6.30
CA ALA A 3 6.42 17.11 7.34
C ALA A 3 5.18 16.21 7.31
N PHE A 4 5.34 14.92 7.68
CA PHE A 4 4.21 14.09 8.12
C PHE A 4 4.76 12.87 8.87
N LEU A 5 5.15 13.10 10.12
CA LEU A 5 5.54 12.05 11.07
C LEU A 5 4.65 12.21 12.29
N LEU A 6 3.57 11.45 12.39
CA LEU A 6 2.87 11.27 13.68
C LEU A 6 2.10 9.94 13.76
N ASP A 7 2.11 9.35 14.93
CA ASP A 7 1.69 8.03 15.35
C ASP A 7 0.16 7.79 15.27
N LYS A 8 -0.28 6.51 15.12
CA LYS A 8 -1.71 6.10 15.12
C LYS A 8 -2.51 6.59 16.35
N HIS A 9 -1.87 6.82 17.48
CA HIS A 9 -2.49 7.41 18.67
C HIS A 9 -2.80 8.91 18.52
N GLU A 10 -2.19 9.62 17.57
CA GLU A 10 -2.45 11.05 17.32
C GLU A 10 -3.57 11.30 16.30
N ARG A 11 -4.13 10.28 15.64
CA ARG A 11 -5.36 10.45 14.85
C ARG A 11 -6.49 11.09 15.66
N SER A 12 -6.52 10.89 16.97
CA SER A 12 -7.50 11.51 17.87
C SER A 12 -7.34 13.05 18.00
N PHE A 13 -6.16 13.60 17.71
CA PHE A 13 -5.89 15.03 17.80
C PHE A 13 -6.17 15.80 16.50
N TYR A 14 -6.18 15.13 15.32
CA TYR A 14 -6.50 15.77 14.04
C TYR A 14 -8.00 16.01 13.83
N PHE A 15 -8.87 15.43 14.66
CA PHE A 15 -10.32 15.66 14.60
C PHE A 15 -10.76 17.04 15.12
N VAL A 16 -9.86 17.82 15.68
CA VAL A 16 -10.17 19.18 16.17
C VAL A 16 -9.94 20.17 15.02
N GLY A 17 -10.96 20.32 14.15
CA GLY A 17 -10.95 21.33 13.10
C GLY A 17 -11.39 20.89 11.69
N MET A 18 -11.68 19.60 11.49
CA MET A 18 -12.21 19.14 10.19
C MET A 18 -13.63 19.67 9.96
N THR A 19 -13.89 20.17 8.77
CA THR A 19 -15.25 20.53 8.37
C THR A 19 -16.07 19.24 8.17
N LYS A 20 -17.41 19.34 8.33
CA LYS A 20 -18.32 18.21 8.07
C LYS A 20 -18.14 17.60 6.66
N GLY A 21 -17.72 18.40 5.69
CA GLY A 21 -17.45 17.95 4.33
C GLY A 21 -16.17 17.11 4.22
N GLU A 22 -15.10 17.48 4.94
CA GLU A 22 -13.84 16.74 4.99
C GLU A 22 -14.01 15.40 5.70
N ASP A 23 -14.74 15.37 6.80
CA ASP A 23 -15.07 14.12 7.53
C ASP A 23 -15.89 13.16 6.65
N THR A 24 -16.89 13.68 5.93
CA THR A 24 -17.67 12.92 4.96
C THR A 24 -16.77 12.36 3.83
N LYS A 25 -15.86 13.16 3.28
CA LYS A 25 -14.93 12.74 2.24
C LYS A 25 -14.03 11.61 2.73
N LEU A 26 -13.48 11.73 3.94
CA LEU A 26 -12.64 10.70 4.55
C LEU A 26 -13.39 9.36 4.71
N THR A 27 -14.59 9.39 5.30
CA THR A 27 -15.44 8.21 5.45
C THR A 27 -15.69 7.50 4.12
N VAL A 28 -15.91 8.27 3.05
CA VAL A 28 -16.12 7.71 1.70
C VAL A 28 -14.85 7.09 1.14
N LEU A 29 -13.69 7.71 1.36
CA LEU A 29 -12.41 7.17 0.89
C LEU A 29 -12.04 5.87 1.64
N GLU A 30 -12.30 5.77 2.94
CA GLU A 30 -12.13 4.55 3.73
C GLU A 30 -13.02 3.42 3.20
N ALA A 31 -14.32 3.67 3.03
CA ALA A 31 -15.24 2.70 2.46
C ALA A 31 -14.88 2.33 1.01
N GLY A 32 -14.37 3.29 0.23
CA GLY A 32 -13.90 3.10 -1.13
C GLY A 32 -12.65 2.22 -1.20
N LEU A 33 -11.72 2.41 -0.28
CA LEU A 33 -10.51 1.59 -0.17
C LEU A 33 -10.85 0.13 0.17
N ASP A 34 -11.73 -0.09 1.16
CA ASP A 34 -12.16 -1.44 1.52
C ASP A 34 -12.93 -2.12 0.36
N MET A 35 -13.87 -1.41 -0.27
CA MET A 35 -14.57 -1.91 -1.46
C MET A 35 -13.62 -2.23 -2.61
N ALA A 36 -12.64 -1.36 -2.88
CA ALA A 36 -11.66 -1.58 -3.94
C ALA A 36 -10.76 -2.78 -3.66
N SER A 37 -10.41 -3.02 -2.40
CA SER A 37 -9.62 -4.20 -2.01
C SER A 37 -10.38 -5.51 -2.26
N GLN A 38 -11.69 -5.54 -2.02
CA GLN A 38 -12.53 -6.73 -2.15
C GLN A 38 -12.98 -7.02 -3.58
N LEU A 39 -13.41 -5.98 -4.30
CA LEU A 39 -14.11 -6.10 -5.58
C LEU A 39 -13.30 -5.62 -6.79
N GLY A 40 -12.11 -5.10 -6.53
CA GLY A 40 -11.30 -4.41 -7.54
C GLY A 40 -11.67 -2.91 -7.68
N LEU A 41 -10.69 -2.10 -8.01
CA LEU A 41 -10.85 -0.63 -8.12
C LEU A 41 -11.84 -0.25 -9.23
N GLU A 42 -11.93 -1.04 -10.31
CA GLU A 42 -12.87 -0.82 -11.41
C GLU A 42 -14.33 -0.90 -10.97
N CYS A 43 -14.65 -1.71 -9.96
CA CYS A 43 -16.00 -1.85 -9.42
C CYS A 43 -16.42 -0.68 -8.52
N VAL A 44 -15.49 0.19 -8.10
CA VAL A 44 -15.82 1.34 -7.28
C VAL A 44 -16.43 2.45 -8.13
N THR A 45 -17.67 2.78 -7.81
CA THR A 45 -18.45 3.85 -8.48
C THR A 45 -19.14 4.72 -7.44
N ILE A 46 -19.46 5.97 -7.82
CA ILE A 46 -20.25 6.88 -7.00
C ILE A 46 -21.58 6.22 -6.56
N GLY A 47 -22.21 5.43 -7.46
CA GLY A 47 -23.45 4.75 -7.18
C GLY A 47 -23.33 3.62 -6.15
N ASN A 48 -22.24 2.82 -6.21
CA ASN A 48 -22.00 1.74 -5.26
C ASN A 48 -21.63 2.31 -3.89
N LEU A 49 -20.73 3.29 -3.83
CA LEU A 49 -20.35 3.92 -2.59
C LEU A 49 -21.51 4.67 -1.90
N ALA A 50 -22.38 5.33 -2.66
CA ALA A 50 -23.58 5.97 -2.11
C ALA A 50 -24.45 4.98 -1.33
N LYS A 51 -24.60 3.73 -1.84
CA LYS A 51 -25.34 2.68 -1.15
C LYS A 51 -24.63 2.20 0.12
N THR A 52 -23.31 1.96 0.03
CA THR A 52 -22.51 1.43 1.14
C THR A 52 -22.37 2.44 2.29
N THR A 53 -22.20 3.72 1.97
CA THR A 53 -22.02 4.80 2.96
C THR A 53 -23.33 5.43 3.43
N ASN A 54 -24.47 5.04 2.86
CA ASN A 54 -25.78 5.65 3.10
C ASN A 54 -25.82 7.17 2.83
N LEU A 55 -25.04 7.61 1.84
CA LEU A 55 -24.98 9.00 1.39
C LEU A 55 -25.71 9.19 0.07
N SER A 56 -26.14 10.43 -0.23
CA SER A 56 -26.78 10.71 -1.50
C SER A 56 -25.77 10.72 -2.67
N LYS A 57 -26.19 10.19 -3.84
CA LYS A 57 -25.36 10.22 -5.06
C LYS A 57 -24.94 11.63 -5.45
N SER A 58 -25.83 12.61 -5.28
CA SER A 58 -25.56 14.04 -5.56
C SER A 58 -24.50 14.60 -4.63
N GLY A 59 -24.53 14.26 -3.34
CA GLY A 59 -23.49 14.65 -2.39
C GLY A 59 -22.12 14.09 -2.75
N LEU A 60 -22.06 12.79 -3.05
CA LEU A 60 -20.80 12.18 -3.50
C LEU A 60 -20.31 12.74 -4.84
N PHE A 61 -21.22 13.01 -5.77
CA PHE A 61 -20.85 13.63 -7.04
C PHE A 61 -20.27 15.05 -6.85
N ALA A 62 -20.77 15.81 -5.89
CA ALA A 62 -20.21 17.12 -5.54
C ALA A 62 -18.75 17.02 -5.04
N HIS A 63 -18.39 15.94 -4.33
CA HIS A 63 -17.03 15.72 -3.85
C HIS A 63 -16.08 15.21 -4.93
N PHE A 64 -16.52 14.23 -5.74
CA PHE A 64 -15.61 13.46 -6.60
C PHE A 64 -15.80 13.75 -8.11
N GLN A 65 -16.94 14.32 -8.53
CA GLN A 65 -17.27 14.76 -9.90
C GLN A 65 -17.32 13.62 -10.93
N SER A 66 -16.47 12.63 -10.86
CA SER A 66 -16.43 11.50 -11.80
C SER A 66 -15.96 10.20 -11.12
N LYS A 67 -16.21 9.05 -11.78
CA LYS A 67 -15.67 7.76 -11.37
C LYS A 67 -14.13 7.78 -11.39
N GLU A 68 -13.53 8.35 -12.43
CA GLU A 68 -12.07 8.44 -12.58
C GLU A 68 -11.44 9.22 -11.41
N ASN A 69 -11.98 10.40 -11.07
CA ASN A 69 -11.48 11.18 -9.94
C ASN A 69 -11.67 10.45 -8.61
N LEU A 70 -12.81 9.78 -8.40
CA LEU A 70 -13.04 8.97 -7.21
C LEU A 70 -11.98 7.87 -7.08
N GLN A 71 -11.68 7.14 -8.16
CA GLN A 71 -10.67 6.09 -8.17
C GLN A 71 -9.26 6.64 -7.87
N ILE A 72 -8.91 7.79 -8.44
CA ILE A 72 -7.65 8.48 -8.15
C ILE A 72 -7.55 8.90 -6.70
N GLU A 73 -8.61 9.49 -6.14
CA GLU A 73 -8.62 9.90 -4.73
C GLU A 73 -8.50 8.69 -3.77
N ILE A 74 -9.11 7.56 -4.11
CA ILE A 74 -8.95 6.31 -3.35
C ILE A 74 -7.51 5.79 -3.43
N LEU A 75 -6.86 5.81 -4.60
CA LEU A 75 -5.46 5.42 -4.73
C LEU A 75 -4.53 6.35 -3.92
N ASN A 76 -4.79 7.67 -3.94
CA ASN A 76 -4.01 8.62 -3.16
C ASN A 76 -4.19 8.40 -1.65
N TYR A 77 -5.42 8.17 -1.20
CA TYR A 77 -5.71 7.82 0.18
C TYR A 77 -5.03 6.49 0.59
N ALA A 78 -5.09 5.48 -0.27
CA ALA A 78 -4.41 4.20 -0.06
C ALA A 78 -2.89 4.39 0.06
N ALA A 79 -2.27 5.21 -0.80
CA ALA A 79 -0.83 5.50 -0.76
C ALA A 79 -0.42 6.21 0.53
N GLN A 80 -1.22 7.17 0.99
CA GLN A 80 -1.00 7.83 2.29
C GLN A 80 -1.10 6.83 3.44
N SER A 81 -2.19 6.05 3.51
CA SER A 81 -2.40 5.02 4.54
C SER A 81 -1.29 3.97 4.53
N PHE A 82 -0.84 3.56 3.34
CA PHE A 82 0.29 2.65 3.17
C PHE A 82 1.60 3.25 3.70
N SER A 83 1.88 4.50 3.37
CA SER A 83 3.07 5.20 3.89
C SER A 83 3.06 5.27 5.42
N GLU A 84 1.92 5.64 6.03
CA GLU A 84 1.75 5.75 7.47
C GLU A 84 1.82 4.40 8.21
N SER A 85 1.30 3.34 7.60
CA SER A 85 1.20 2.02 8.23
C SER A 85 2.39 1.10 7.90
N VAL A 86 3.05 1.27 6.77
CA VAL A 86 4.10 0.36 6.28
C VAL A 86 5.47 1.02 6.28
N ILE A 87 5.62 2.15 5.58
CA ILE A 87 6.94 2.74 5.31
C ILE A 87 7.48 3.49 6.53
N ILE A 88 6.72 4.44 7.06
CA ILE A 88 7.15 5.31 8.16
C ILE A 88 7.54 4.51 9.41
N PRO A 89 6.78 3.50 9.87
CA PRO A 89 7.18 2.69 11.00
C PRO A 89 8.46 1.88 10.74
N ALA A 90 8.65 1.35 9.52
CA ALA A 90 9.88 0.65 9.16
C ALA A 90 11.11 1.56 9.18
N LEU A 91 10.97 2.81 8.73
CA LEU A 91 12.06 3.80 8.76
C LEU A 91 12.49 4.20 10.18
N LYS A 92 11.64 3.98 11.19
CA LYS A 92 11.97 4.22 12.61
C LYS A 92 12.80 3.08 13.21
N THR A 93 12.92 1.91 12.55
CA THR A 93 13.79 0.82 12.99
C THR A 93 15.24 1.04 12.56
N GLU A 94 16.17 0.32 13.17
CA GLU A 94 17.58 0.33 12.76
C GLU A 94 17.73 0.03 11.27
N ALA A 95 18.68 0.71 10.63
CA ALA A 95 18.99 0.49 9.22
C ALA A 95 19.49 -0.97 9.00
N GLY A 96 19.41 -1.44 7.76
CA GLY A 96 19.85 -2.78 7.42
C GLY A 96 18.74 -3.82 7.46
N ILE A 97 19.10 -5.07 7.74
CA ILE A 97 18.18 -6.22 7.78
C ILE A 97 16.99 -5.98 8.74
N PRO A 98 17.14 -5.39 9.92
CA PRO A 98 16.00 -5.09 10.80
C PRO A 98 14.93 -4.24 10.12
N ARG A 99 15.34 -3.20 9.38
CA ARG A 99 14.42 -2.31 8.64
C ARG A 99 13.71 -3.05 7.50
N ILE A 100 14.44 -3.90 6.76
CA ILE A 100 13.84 -4.72 5.69
C ILE A 100 12.76 -5.63 6.29
N ARG A 101 13.04 -6.31 7.39
CA ARG A 101 12.08 -7.18 8.08
C ARG A 101 10.86 -6.40 8.56
N ALA A 102 11.07 -5.26 9.22
CA ALA A 102 9.98 -4.39 9.68
C ALA A 102 9.08 -3.92 8.53
N LEU A 103 9.67 -3.56 7.39
CA LEU A 103 8.90 -3.16 6.20
C LEU A 103 7.99 -4.27 5.70
N ILE A 104 8.52 -5.51 5.62
CA ILE A 104 7.77 -6.68 5.17
C ILE A 104 6.67 -7.04 6.15
N ASP A 105 6.96 -7.05 7.45
CA ASP A 105 5.98 -7.36 8.49
C ASP A 105 4.84 -6.33 8.51
N ASN A 106 5.16 -5.05 8.33
CA ASN A 106 4.18 -3.99 8.22
C ASN A 106 3.33 -4.14 6.96
N TRP A 107 3.94 -4.47 5.81
CA TRP A 107 3.22 -4.71 4.55
C TRP A 107 2.25 -5.88 4.67
N ILE A 108 2.67 -6.98 5.28
CA ILE A 108 1.82 -8.15 5.51
C ILE A 108 0.66 -7.78 6.44
N ARG A 109 0.92 -7.07 7.54
CA ARG A 109 -0.12 -6.61 8.46
C ARG A 109 -1.13 -5.72 7.77
N TRP A 110 -0.67 -4.73 7.00
CA TRP A 110 -1.53 -3.85 6.22
C TRP A 110 -2.39 -4.61 5.20
N SER A 111 -1.82 -5.63 4.55
CA SER A 111 -2.57 -6.53 3.66
C SER A 111 -3.64 -7.35 4.38
N TYR A 112 -3.44 -7.71 5.64
CA TYR A 112 -4.45 -8.39 6.46
C TYR A 112 -5.55 -7.44 6.97
N GLU A 113 -5.24 -6.17 7.21
CA GLU A 113 -6.20 -5.17 7.66
C GLU A 113 -7.22 -4.79 6.57
N LEU A 114 -6.90 -4.99 5.31
CA LEU A 114 -7.82 -4.79 4.19
C LEU A 114 -8.54 -6.10 3.85
N THR A 115 -9.86 -6.07 3.77
CA THR A 115 -10.69 -7.28 3.55
C THR A 115 -10.27 -8.04 2.29
N GLY A 116 -9.93 -7.33 1.21
CA GLY A 116 -9.49 -7.92 -0.07
C GLY A 116 -7.96 -8.05 -0.25
N GLY A 117 -7.14 -7.62 0.73
CA GLY A 117 -5.70 -7.59 0.61
C GLY A 117 -5.17 -6.30 -0.03
N CYS A 118 -3.94 -6.32 -0.51
CA CYS A 118 -3.27 -5.13 -1.05
C CYS A 118 -3.95 -4.60 -2.30
N ILE A 119 -4.55 -3.40 -2.21
CA ILE A 119 -5.21 -2.73 -3.33
C ILE A 119 -4.24 -2.49 -4.51
N PHE A 120 -2.96 -2.21 -4.26
CA PHE A 120 -1.99 -1.95 -5.32
C PHE A 120 -1.70 -3.20 -6.15
N VAL A 121 -1.80 -4.40 -5.55
CA VAL A 121 -1.66 -5.67 -6.28
C VAL A 121 -2.87 -5.89 -7.18
N SER A 122 -4.09 -5.78 -6.64
CA SER A 122 -5.32 -5.98 -7.42
C SER A 122 -5.51 -4.91 -8.49
N ALA A 123 -5.29 -3.63 -8.16
CA ALA A 123 -5.41 -2.54 -9.12
C ALA A 123 -4.37 -2.63 -10.26
N SER A 124 -3.16 -3.14 -9.98
CA SER A 124 -2.17 -3.38 -11.04
C SER A 124 -2.65 -4.39 -12.06
N ALA A 125 -3.31 -5.47 -11.63
CA ALA A 125 -3.92 -6.43 -12.55
C ALA A 125 -5.08 -5.81 -13.36
N ASP A 126 -5.91 -4.98 -12.72
CA ASP A 126 -7.07 -4.36 -13.36
C ASP A 126 -6.70 -3.29 -14.41
N PHE A 127 -5.60 -2.55 -14.18
CA PHE A 127 -5.26 -1.34 -14.95
C PHE A 127 -3.98 -1.46 -15.80
N SER A 128 -3.28 -2.60 -15.81
CA SER A 128 -2.06 -2.78 -16.63
C SER A 128 -2.26 -2.41 -18.08
N ASP A 129 -3.38 -2.82 -18.68
CA ASP A 129 -3.69 -2.62 -20.10
C ASP A 129 -4.77 -1.54 -20.37
N ARG A 130 -5.07 -0.69 -19.37
CA ARG A 130 -6.08 0.37 -19.48
C ARG A 130 -5.42 1.75 -19.40
N PRO A 131 -5.01 2.36 -20.50
CA PRO A 131 -4.39 3.69 -20.48
C PRO A 131 -5.36 4.74 -19.93
N GLY A 132 -4.83 5.73 -19.19
CA GLY A 132 -5.60 6.82 -18.60
C GLY A 132 -5.04 7.25 -17.24
N LYS A 133 -5.62 8.28 -16.66
CA LYS A 133 -5.11 8.93 -15.44
C LYS A 133 -5.03 8.00 -14.24
N VAL A 134 -5.97 7.06 -14.08
CA VAL A 134 -5.94 6.09 -12.97
C VAL A 134 -4.69 5.21 -13.07
N ARG A 135 -4.40 4.69 -14.29
CA ARG A 135 -3.19 3.92 -14.55
C ARG A 135 -1.93 4.74 -14.33
N ASP A 136 -1.91 6.00 -14.75
CA ASP A 136 -0.74 6.86 -14.60
C ASP A 136 -0.42 7.12 -13.11
N VAL A 137 -1.44 7.39 -12.30
CA VAL A 137 -1.30 7.53 -10.84
C VAL A 137 -0.81 6.22 -10.21
N LEU A 138 -1.42 5.09 -10.55
CA LEU A 138 -1.01 3.78 -10.05
C LEU A 138 0.45 3.46 -10.43
N LEU A 139 0.83 3.70 -11.69
CA LEU A 139 2.20 3.49 -12.18
C LEU A 139 3.21 4.35 -11.40
N HIS A 140 2.87 5.60 -11.12
CA HIS A 140 3.71 6.48 -10.30
C HIS A 140 3.90 5.92 -8.89
N GLN A 141 2.82 5.55 -8.22
CA GLN A 141 2.85 4.98 -6.87
C GLN A 141 3.63 3.66 -6.80
N GLN A 142 3.50 2.80 -7.82
CA GLN A 142 4.28 1.56 -7.90
C GLN A 142 5.79 1.83 -8.10
N LYS A 143 6.16 2.83 -8.90
CA LYS A 143 7.57 3.23 -9.06
C LYS A 143 8.14 3.80 -7.75
N GLU A 144 7.39 4.61 -7.02
CA GLU A 144 7.80 5.11 -5.71
C GLU A 144 8.02 3.98 -4.69
N TRP A 145 7.15 2.95 -4.72
CA TRP A 145 7.32 1.77 -3.89
C TRP A 145 8.60 0.99 -4.23
N ILE A 146 8.86 0.72 -5.51
CA ILE A 146 10.08 0.04 -5.97
C ILE A 146 11.32 0.85 -5.57
N ASP A 147 11.30 2.18 -5.74
CA ASP A 147 12.40 3.05 -5.32
C ASP A 147 12.61 3.01 -3.79
N CYS A 148 11.54 2.91 -3.00
CA CYS A 148 11.64 2.70 -1.56
C CYS A 148 12.37 1.39 -1.22
N LEU A 149 12.08 0.28 -1.91
CA LEU A 149 12.77 -1.01 -1.71
C LEU A 149 14.26 -0.91 -2.03
N ARG A 150 14.62 -0.24 -3.12
CA ARG A 150 16.02 0.01 -3.51
C ARG A 150 16.78 0.80 -2.42
N ARG A 151 16.21 1.90 -1.96
CA ARG A 151 16.82 2.74 -0.90
C ARG A 151 17.00 1.98 0.41
N ILE A 152 16.08 1.09 0.75
CA ILE A 152 16.19 0.24 1.94
C ILE A 152 17.34 -0.76 1.77
N ALA A 153 17.53 -1.37 0.59
CA ALA A 153 18.68 -2.20 0.29
C ALA A 153 20.01 -1.41 0.41
N GLN A 154 20.07 -0.22 -0.18
CA GLN A 154 21.23 0.67 -0.06
C GLN A 154 21.55 1.01 1.40
N SER A 155 20.51 1.19 2.25
CA SER A 155 20.75 1.41 3.68
C SER A 155 21.35 0.18 4.39
N ALA A 156 21.09 -1.03 3.91
CA ALA A 156 21.72 -2.25 4.42
C ALA A 156 23.19 -2.38 3.99
N VAL A 157 23.52 -1.93 2.78
CA VAL A 157 24.92 -1.80 2.35
C VAL A 157 25.69 -0.80 3.22
N GLN A 158 25.08 0.36 3.51
CA GLN A 158 25.73 1.42 4.29
C GLN A 158 26.09 0.97 5.72
N VAL A 159 25.30 0.09 6.33
CA VAL A 159 25.58 -0.44 7.68
C VAL A 159 26.39 -1.74 7.67
N GLY A 160 26.70 -2.29 6.50
CA GLY A 160 27.52 -3.49 6.35
C GLY A 160 26.75 -4.82 6.48
N ASP A 161 25.42 -4.79 6.48
CA ASP A 161 24.59 -5.99 6.47
C ASP A 161 24.58 -6.68 5.09
N PHE A 162 24.73 -5.89 4.03
CA PHE A 162 24.86 -6.35 2.65
C PHE A 162 26.25 -6.01 2.08
N ARG A 163 26.74 -6.83 1.15
CA ARG A 163 27.98 -6.56 0.41
C ARG A 163 27.86 -5.26 -0.42
N GLN A 164 29.01 -4.67 -0.78
CA GLN A 164 29.06 -3.36 -1.45
C GLN A 164 28.65 -3.39 -2.93
N ASP A 165 28.70 -4.55 -3.57
CA ASP A 165 28.49 -4.76 -5.00
C ASP A 165 27.10 -5.34 -5.34
N ILE A 166 26.10 -5.10 -4.49
CA ILE A 166 24.74 -5.56 -4.78
C ILE A 166 24.13 -4.81 -5.96
N ASP A 167 23.27 -5.53 -6.70
CA ASP A 167 22.30 -4.93 -7.61
C ASP A 167 21.02 -4.61 -6.82
N ASP A 168 20.81 -3.32 -6.52
CA ASP A 168 19.65 -2.86 -5.74
C ASP A 168 18.34 -2.91 -6.54
N ASP A 169 18.39 -2.83 -7.87
CA ASP A 169 17.26 -3.06 -8.75
C ASP A 169 16.83 -4.53 -8.69
N GLN A 170 17.78 -5.46 -8.76
CA GLN A 170 17.49 -6.89 -8.63
C GLN A 170 16.94 -7.23 -7.23
N PHE A 171 17.53 -6.65 -6.17
CA PHE A 171 16.98 -6.84 -4.82
C PHE A 171 15.52 -6.38 -4.72
N ALA A 172 15.20 -5.20 -5.25
CA ALA A 172 13.83 -4.67 -5.22
C ALA A 172 12.87 -5.57 -5.99
N PHE A 173 13.29 -6.10 -7.15
CA PHE A 173 12.51 -7.04 -7.95
C PHE A 173 12.26 -8.35 -7.17
N ASP A 174 13.29 -8.94 -6.59
CA ASP A 174 13.20 -10.20 -5.85
C ASP A 174 12.29 -10.05 -4.63
N LEU A 175 12.49 -8.98 -3.85
CA LEU A 175 11.69 -8.71 -2.67
C LEU A 175 10.22 -8.46 -3.01
N TYR A 176 9.96 -7.67 -4.07
CA TYR A 176 8.58 -7.40 -4.47
C TYR A 176 7.91 -8.65 -5.05
N SER A 177 8.63 -9.46 -5.81
CA SER A 177 8.12 -10.76 -6.31
C SER A 177 7.72 -11.70 -5.16
N LEU A 178 8.50 -11.72 -4.07
CA LEU A 178 8.17 -12.47 -2.86
C LEU A 178 6.86 -11.98 -2.21
N LEU A 179 6.64 -10.66 -2.14
CA LEU A 179 5.41 -10.08 -1.60
C LEU A 179 4.20 -10.36 -2.51
N LEU A 180 4.36 -10.31 -3.83
CA LEU A 180 3.32 -10.68 -4.79
C LEU A 180 2.95 -12.18 -4.67
N GLY A 181 3.95 -13.05 -4.56
CA GLY A 181 3.75 -14.48 -4.29
C GLY A 181 2.99 -14.70 -2.98
N PHE A 182 3.40 -14.03 -1.89
CA PHE A 182 2.69 -14.08 -0.62
C PHE A 182 1.22 -13.69 -0.78
N HIS A 183 0.92 -12.59 -1.48
CA HIS A 183 -0.45 -12.13 -1.70
C HIS A 183 -1.31 -13.19 -2.40
N LEU A 184 -0.79 -13.83 -3.45
CA LEU A 184 -1.49 -14.89 -4.18
C LEU A 184 -1.78 -16.09 -3.27
N TYR A 185 -0.78 -16.60 -2.56
CA TYR A 185 -0.91 -17.77 -1.68
C TYR A 185 -1.88 -17.50 -0.53
N TYR A 186 -1.80 -16.30 0.06
CA TYR A 186 -2.68 -15.91 1.15
C TYR A 186 -4.13 -15.68 0.70
N LYS A 187 -4.34 -14.93 -0.41
CA LYS A 187 -5.69 -14.47 -0.80
C LYS A 187 -6.47 -15.45 -1.66
N LEU A 188 -5.81 -16.15 -2.58
CA LEU A 188 -6.49 -17.04 -3.52
C LEU A 188 -6.38 -18.50 -3.09
N LEU A 189 -5.21 -18.93 -2.63
CA LEU A 189 -4.99 -20.33 -2.31
C LEU A 189 -5.36 -20.67 -0.85
N ASP A 190 -5.54 -19.66 0.02
CA ASP A 190 -5.86 -19.80 1.45
C ASP A 190 -4.93 -20.81 2.15
N ASP A 191 -3.62 -20.76 1.77
CA ASP A 191 -2.63 -21.71 2.26
C ASP A 191 -2.13 -21.33 3.66
N ALA A 192 -2.42 -22.16 4.64
CA ALA A 192 -2.05 -21.95 6.05
C ALA A 192 -0.52 -21.85 6.28
N GLU A 193 0.31 -22.42 5.38
CA GLU A 193 1.77 -22.39 5.47
C GLU A 193 2.39 -21.15 4.78
N THR A 194 1.57 -20.28 4.19
CA THR A 194 2.03 -19.11 3.40
C THR A 194 3.04 -18.27 4.18
N ARG A 195 2.80 -18.00 5.47
CA ARG A 195 3.71 -17.20 6.29
C ARG A 195 5.08 -17.87 6.49
N LYS A 196 5.10 -19.16 6.68
CA LYS A 196 6.31 -19.95 6.82
C LYS A 196 7.12 -20.01 5.51
N HIS A 197 6.43 -20.18 4.38
CA HIS A 197 7.07 -20.15 3.07
C HIS A 197 7.68 -18.79 2.76
N GLN A 198 6.96 -17.71 3.07
CA GLN A 198 7.43 -16.34 2.91
C GLN A 198 8.67 -16.07 3.77
N GLU A 199 8.66 -16.45 5.06
CA GLU A 199 9.80 -16.26 5.95
C GLU A 199 11.02 -17.05 5.46
N THR A 200 10.83 -18.29 5.03
CA THR A 200 11.92 -19.13 4.47
C THR A 200 12.52 -18.49 3.21
N ALA A 201 11.67 -17.96 2.32
CA ALA A 201 12.12 -17.30 1.10
C ALA A 201 12.84 -15.98 1.42
N LEU A 202 12.34 -15.22 2.38
CA LEU A 202 12.97 -13.97 2.84
C LEU A 202 14.36 -14.23 3.42
N VAL A 203 14.53 -15.24 4.28
CA VAL A 203 15.84 -15.60 4.84
C VAL A 203 16.83 -15.91 3.72
N ARG A 204 16.44 -16.74 2.75
CA ARG A 204 17.30 -17.09 1.60
C ARG A 204 17.66 -15.85 0.78
N LEU A 205 16.69 -14.97 0.53
CA LEU A 205 16.92 -13.72 -0.18
C LEU A 205 17.95 -12.86 0.56
N LEU A 206 17.74 -12.59 1.84
CA LEU A 206 18.66 -11.77 2.64
C LEU A 206 20.08 -12.36 2.69
N ASP A 207 20.19 -13.69 2.83
CA ASP A 207 21.48 -14.37 2.89
C ASP A 207 22.26 -14.30 1.56
N SER A 208 21.55 -14.20 0.43
CA SER A 208 22.20 -14.07 -0.89
C SER A 208 22.83 -12.69 -1.13
N TYR A 209 22.52 -11.70 -0.32
CA TYR A 209 23.04 -10.34 -0.41
C TYR A 209 24.07 -9.95 0.67
N LYS A 210 24.36 -10.87 1.61
CA LYS A 210 25.41 -10.71 2.65
C LYS A 210 26.85 -10.82 2.15
#